data_c7248df3421a4fda373ab67acb49027c
#
_entry.id   c7248df3421a4fda373ab67acb49027c
#
_cell.length_a   1.000
_cell.length_b   1.000
_cell.length_c   1.000
_cell.angle_alpha   90.00
_cell.angle_beta   90.00
_cell.angle_gamma   90.00
#
_symmetry.space_group_name_H-M   'P 1'
#
loop_
_entity.id
_entity.type
_entity.pdbx_description
1 polymer ?
#
loop_
_entity_poly.entity_id
_entity_poly.type
_entity_poly.pdbx_seq_one_letter_code
_entity_poly.pdbx_strand_id
1 'polypeptide(L)'
;MWPLGLITWKPEGSSTLQSVRVDQDDCGAPPTAVADNAIYFVPYLMPGDSKDALQWSPQDGLQIAGQLTYKPELNTGWNDVDPSKYQNIIDAFHNEAVYKAAEKLLGDQMGNVATSLLVGGGTEKTPSGAFYASGCVPHACGGSDGFMAVDVKNQALYFAQQTDKPEPNAWPALKDWPEEMREALKKAFQQPQ
;
A
#
# COMPACT_ATOMS: atom_id res chain seq x y z
N MET A 1 -14.45 -7.19 13.83
CA MET A 1 -13.42 -7.95 14.62
C MET A 1 -12.84 -8.96 13.66
N TRP A 2 -11.57 -8.78 13.28
CA TRP A 2 -10.88 -9.65 12.32
C TRP A 2 -10.40 -10.92 13.02
N PRO A 3 -10.39 -12.07 12.35
CA PRO A 3 -9.93 -13.30 12.97
C PRO A 3 -8.45 -13.17 13.33
N LEU A 4 -8.16 -13.36 14.60
CA LEU A 4 -6.80 -13.44 15.11
C LEU A 4 -6.14 -14.72 14.60
N GLY A 5 -4.90 -14.62 14.12
CA GLY A 5 -4.11 -15.80 13.80
C GLY A 5 -3.83 -16.59 15.09
N LEU A 6 -4.36 -17.78 15.22
CA LEU A 6 -4.12 -18.68 16.34
C LEU A 6 -3.58 -20.00 15.82
N ILE A 7 -2.37 -20.36 16.23
CA ILE A 7 -1.83 -21.70 16.02
C ILE A 7 -2.13 -22.51 17.28
N THR A 8 -2.76 -23.64 17.11
CA THR A 8 -2.98 -24.61 18.18
C THR A 8 -2.40 -25.95 17.76
N TRP A 9 -1.58 -26.55 18.62
CA TRP A 9 -0.97 -27.85 18.35
C TRP A 9 -0.92 -28.70 19.60
N LYS A 10 -0.77 -29.99 19.39
CA LYS A 10 -0.57 -30.96 20.45
C LYS A 10 0.82 -31.54 20.30
N PRO A 11 1.77 -31.24 21.22
CA PRO A 11 3.08 -31.87 21.21
C PRO A 11 2.94 -33.40 21.34
N GLU A 12 3.85 -34.13 20.69
CA GLU A 12 3.90 -35.57 20.80
C GLU A 12 4.10 -35.98 22.27
N GLY A 13 3.31 -36.99 22.74
CA GLY A 13 3.34 -37.41 24.14
C GLY A 13 2.64 -36.50 25.13
N SER A 14 2.16 -35.32 24.73
CA SER A 14 1.42 -34.40 25.61
C SER A 14 -0.07 -34.72 25.63
N SER A 15 -0.70 -34.58 26.80
CA SER A 15 -2.15 -34.62 26.94
C SER A 15 -2.83 -33.28 26.72
N THR A 16 -2.05 -32.16 26.69
CA THR A 16 -2.56 -30.82 26.62
C THR A 16 -2.27 -30.17 25.25
N LEU A 17 -3.21 -29.36 24.78
CA LEU A 17 -3.02 -28.47 23.63
C LEU A 17 -2.18 -27.25 24.06
N GLN A 18 -1.31 -26.83 23.19
CA GLN A 18 -0.60 -25.56 23.28
C GLN A 18 -1.12 -24.62 22.19
N SER A 19 -1.05 -23.34 22.42
CA SER A 19 -1.42 -22.34 21.43
C SER A 19 -0.54 -21.12 21.47
N VAL A 20 -0.33 -20.51 20.32
CA VAL A 20 0.34 -19.22 20.15
C VAL A 20 -0.52 -18.32 19.27
N ARG A 21 -0.59 -17.06 19.66
CA ARG A 21 -1.27 -16.03 18.89
C ARG A 21 -0.24 -15.37 17.97
N VAL A 22 -0.58 -15.28 16.68
CA VAL A 22 0.16 -14.52 15.68
C VAL A 22 -0.64 -13.27 15.39
N ASP A 23 -0.15 -12.16 15.89
CA ASP A 23 -0.74 -10.83 15.72
C ASP A 23 0.20 -10.03 14.83
N GLN A 24 -0.24 -9.71 13.63
CA GLN A 24 0.38 -8.70 12.79
C GLN A 24 -0.68 -7.62 12.63
N ASP A 25 -0.30 -6.37 12.79
CA ASP A 25 -1.18 -5.18 12.85
C ASP A 25 -2.04 -4.95 11.59
N ASP A 26 -1.97 -5.86 10.64
CA ASP A 26 -2.75 -5.82 9.40
C ASP A 26 -4.14 -6.45 9.57
N CYS A 27 -5.05 -6.07 8.71
CA CYS A 27 -6.42 -6.56 8.69
C CYS A 27 -6.49 -8.05 8.33
N GLY A 28 -6.32 -8.92 9.29
CA GLY A 28 -6.50 -10.37 9.15
C GLY A 28 -5.24 -11.19 9.44
N ALA A 29 -5.37 -12.51 9.32
CA ALA A 29 -4.23 -13.41 9.44
C ALA A 29 -3.34 -13.25 8.20
N PRO A 30 -2.01 -13.11 8.37
CA PRO A 30 -1.09 -13.00 7.25
C PRO A 30 -1.11 -14.28 6.41
N PRO A 31 -0.82 -14.20 5.11
CA PRO A 31 -0.60 -15.37 4.28
C PRO A 31 0.43 -16.31 4.91
N THR A 32 0.17 -17.59 4.86
CA THR A 32 1.05 -18.60 5.46
C THR A 32 1.70 -19.47 4.40
N ALA A 33 2.95 -19.84 4.62
CA ALA A 33 3.67 -20.85 3.85
C ALA A 33 4.24 -21.90 4.82
N VAL A 34 4.29 -23.16 4.39
CA VAL A 34 4.89 -24.25 5.18
C VAL A 34 6.14 -24.74 4.46
N ALA A 35 7.27 -24.65 5.12
CA ALA A 35 8.55 -25.15 4.65
C ALA A 35 9.42 -25.56 5.84
N ASP A 36 10.32 -26.51 5.67
CA ASP A 36 11.34 -26.92 6.65
C ASP A 36 10.78 -27.16 8.07
N ASN A 37 9.62 -27.80 8.15
CA ASN A 37 8.89 -28.07 9.40
C ASN A 37 8.51 -26.82 10.21
N ALA A 38 8.38 -25.68 9.54
CA ALA A 38 7.94 -24.41 10.12
C ALA A 38 6.77 -23.80 9.33
N ILE A 39 6.02 -22.94 9.99
CA ILE A 39 4.98 -22.11 9.39
C ILE A 39 5.53 -20.69 9.32
N TYR A 40 5.55 -20.12 8.13
CA TYR A 40 5.96 -18.74 7.88
C TYR A 40 4.74 -17.86 7.71
N PHE A 41 4.77 -16.68 8.31
CA PHE A 41 3.75 -15.63 8.19
C PHE A 41 4.39 -14.46 7.44
N VAL A 42 3.91 -14.25 6.22
CA VAL A 42 4.45 -13.24 5.31
C VAL A 42 3.56 -12.00 5.37
N PRO A 43 4.03 -10.87 5.87
CA PRO A 43 3.22 -9.67 5.95
C PRO A 43 2.87 -9.14 4.56
N TYR A 44 1.68 -8.55 4.41
CA TYR A 44 1.37 -7.75 3.25
C TYR A 44 2.19 -6.46 3.27
N LEU A 45 2.89 -6.18 2.17
CA LEU A 45 3.74 -5.01 2.06
C LEU A 45 3.10 -3.95 1.16
N MET A 46 2.94 -2.77 1.70
CA MET A 46 2.56 -1.57 0.97
C MET A 46 3.80 -0.84 0.45
N PRO A 47 3.67 0.00 -0.58
CA PRO A 47 4.75 0.91 -0.97
C PRO A 47 5.28 1.70 0.23
N GLY A 48 6.60 1.63 0.46
CA GLY A 48 7.26 2.24 1.62
C GLY A 48 7.36 1.36 2.87
N ASP A 49 6.71 0.19 2.89
CA ASP A 49 6.76 -0.71 4.05
C ASP A 49 8.09 -1.47 4.18
N SER A 50 8.46 -1.68 5.45
CA SER A 50 9.43 -2.67 5.86
C SER A 50 8.88 -3.35 7.12
N LYS A 51 8.55 -4.65 7.03
CA LYS A 51 7.88 -5.42 8.09
C LYS A 51 8.60 -6.72 8.36
N ASP A 52 8.52 -7.19 9.60
CA ASP A 52 9.07 -8.48 9.98
C ASP A 52 8.19 -9.62 9.47
N ALA A 53 8.81 -10.57 8.77
CA ALA A 53 8.22 -11.88 8.55
C ALA A 53 8.42 -12.73 9.80
N LEU A 54 7.39 -13.47 10.19
CA LEU A 54 7.46 -14.36 11.36
C LEU A 54 7.53 -15.82 10.91
N GLN A 55 8.17 -16.65 11.72
CA GLN A 55 8.10 -18.10 11.59
C GLN A 55 7.72 -18.73 12.93
N TRP A 56 7.07 -19.86 12.85
CA TRP A 56 6.74 -20.67 14.00
C TRP A 56 7.11 -22.14 13.75
N SER A 57 7.75 -22.75 14.73
CA SER A 57 7.94 -24.21 14.79
C SER A 57 7.58 -24.75 16.18
N PRO A 58 7.25 -26.05 16.30
CA PRO A 58 7.01 -26.65 17.62
C PRO A 58 8.23 -26.61 18.56
N GLN A 59 9.43 -26.55 18.01
CA GLN A 59 10.68 -26.56 18.75
C GLN A 59 11.06 -25.17 19.25
N ASP A 60 10.94 -24.17 18.39
CA ASP A 60 11.49 -22.82 18.64
C ASP A 60 10.40 -21.80 19.01
N GLY A 61 9.13 -22.15 18.80
CA GLY A 61 8.02 -21.21 18.99
C GLY A 61 7.95 -20.16 17.89
N LEU A 62 7.37 -19.00 18.22
CA LEU A 62 7.25 -17.87 17.30
C LEU A 62 8.50 -17.00 17.33
N GLN A 63 9.10 -16.76 16.16
CA GLN A 63 10.34 -15.98 16.00
C GLN A 63 10.25 -15.07 14.76
N ILE A 64 11.10 -14.05 14.69
CA ILE A 64 11.32 -13.24 13.49
C ILE A 64 12.16 -14.06 12.52
N ALA A 65 11.61 -14.32 11.33
CA ALA A 65 12.31 -15.03 10.24
C ALA A 65 13.22 -14.08 9.44
N GLY A 66 12.89 -12.80 9.40
CA GLY A 66 13.64 -11.77 8.69
C GLY A 66 12.77 -10.56 8.41
N GLN A 67 13.39 -9.50 7.89
CA GLN A 67 12.68 -8.27 7.49
C GLN A 67 12.43 -8.28 5.98
N LEU A 68 11.20 -7.99 5.58
CA LEU A 68 10.78 -7.84 4.20
C LEU A 68 10.49 -6.36 3.94
N THR A 69 10.96 -5.88 2.80
CA THR A 69 10.74 -4.50 2.34
C THR A 69 10.02 -4.54 1.00
N TYR A 70 9.05 -3.64 0.80
CA TYR A 70 8.39 -3.50 -0.49
C TYR A 70 9.42 -3.27 -1.61
N LYS A 71 9.24 -3.97 -2.72
CA LYS A 71 10.10 -3.84 -3.91
C LYS A 71 9.25 -3.73 -5.15
N PRO A 72 9.46 -2.70 -5.97
CA PRO A 72 8.84 -2.63 -7.30
C PRO A 72 9.44 -3.67 -8.24
N GLU A 73 8.82 -3.85 -9.39
CA GLU A 73 9.34 -4.67 -10.48
C GLU A 73 10.58 -4.00 -11.08
N LEU A 74 11.71 -4.67 -10.96
CA LEU A 74 13.01 -4.13 -11.37
C LEU A 74 13.09 -3.92 -12.88
N ASN A 75 13.86 -2.92 -13.30
CA ASN A 75 14.11 -2.54 -14.69
C ASN A 75 12.87 -2.05 -15.45
N THR A 76 11.85 -1.57 -14.75
CA THR A 76 10.70 -0.91 -15.35
C THR A 76 10.87 0.61 -15.34
N GLY A 77 10.63 1.23 -16.48
CA GLY A 77 10.78 2.68 -16.69
C GLY A 77 9.44 3.39 -16.92
N TRP A 78 9.47 4.71 -17.10
CA TRP A 78 8.27 5.50 -17.38
C TRP A 78 7.54 5.06 -18.65
N ASN A 79 8.23 4.48 -19.63
CA ASN A 79 7.61 3.97 -20.87
C ASN A 79 6.84 2.66 -20.67
N ASP A 80 7.07 1.98 -19.56
CA ASP A 80 6.39 0.72 -19.21
C ASP A 80 5.12 0.96 -18.38
N VAL A 81 4.84 2.22 -18.02
CA VAL A 81 3.64 2.60 -17.28
C VAL A 81 2.41 2.46 -18.16
N ASP A 82 1.53 1.54 -17.82
CA ASP A 82 0.31 1.21 -18.58
C ASP A 82 -0.91 1.16 -17.66
N PRO A 83 -1.64 2.29 -17.51
CA PRO A 83 -2.79 2.34 -16.62
C PRO A 83 -3.95 1.42 -17.03
N SER A 84 -3.94 0.86 -18.23
CA SER A 84 -4.96 -0.11 -18.65
C SER A 84 -4.86 -1.46 -17.93
N LYS A 85 -3.72 -1.73 -17.32
CA LYS A 85 -3.45 -2.94 -16.52
C LYS A 85 -3.73 -2.77 -15.04
N TYR A 86 -4.01 -1.54 -14.59
CA TYR A 86 -4.21 -1.24 -13.18
C TYR A 86 -5.63 -1.52 -12.75
N GLN A 87 -5.78 -2.25 -11.65
CA GLN A 87 -7.06 -2.38 -10.96
C GLN A 87 -7.32 -1.16 -10.07
N ASN A 88 -6.24 -0.61 -9.52
CA ASN A 88 -6.23 0.57 -8.68
C ASN A 88 -4.99 1.42 -9.03
N ILE A 89 -5.03 2.72 -8.79
CA ILE A 89 -3.91 3.64 -9.05
C ILE A 89 -2.64 3.24 -8.28
N ILE A 90 -2.78 2.58 -7.13
CA ILE A 90 -1.67 2.08 -6.32
C ILE A 90 -0.79 1.08 -7.08
N ASP A 91 -1.34 0.40 -8.09
CA ASP A 91 -0.58 -0.54 -8.93
C ASP A 91 0.55 0.15 -9.69
N ALA A 92 0.48 1.48 -9.86
CA ALA A 92 1.54 2.26 -10.47
C ALA A 92 2.87 2.16 -9.70
N PHE A 93 2.83 1.89 -8.39
CA PHE A 93 4.03 1.68 -7.58
C PHE A 93 4.77 0.37 -7.88
N HIS A 94 4.16 -0.56 -8.61
CA HIS A 94 4.89 -1.73 -9.11
C HIS A 94 5.97 -1.33 -10.13
N ASN A 95 5.83 -0.18 -10.80
CA ASN A 95 6.85 0.32 -11.72
C ASN A 95 8.00 0.99 -10.93
N GLU A 96 9.24 0.55 -11.21
CA GLU A 96 10.43 1.01 -10.47
C GLU A 96 10.68 2.52 -10.62
N ALA A 97 10.47 3.09 -11.82
CA ALA A 97 10.69 4.52 -12.03
C ALA A 97 9.65 5.37 -11.28
N VAL A 98 8.38 4.94 -11.27
CA VAL A 98 7.30 5.58 -10.49
C VAL A 98 7.58 5.47 -9.01
N TYR A 99 7.95 4.27 -8.53
CA TYR A 99 8.27 4.05 -7.12
C TYR A 99 9.40 4.97 -6.64
N LYS A 100 10.52 5.01 -7.35
CA LYS A 100 11.66 5.87 -6.99
C LYS A 100 11.32 7.36 -7.01
N ALA A 101 10.49 7.79 -7.97
CA ALA A 101 10.03 9.17 -8.03
C ALA A 101 9.11 9.51 -6.84
N ALA A 102 8.23 8.60 -6.46
CA ALA A 102 7.35 8.74 -5.30
C ALA A 102 8.14 8.72 -3.99
N GLU A 103 9.08 7.81 -3.82
CA GLU A 103 9.94 7.73 -2.64
C GLU A 103 10.71 9.04 -2.42
N LYS A 104 11.29 9.61 -3.50
CA LYS A 104 11.98 10.89 -3.45
C LYS A 104 11.06 12.05 -3.07
N LEU A 105 9.78 11.99 -3.51
CA LEU A 105 8.82 13.08 -3.32
C LEU A 105 8.15 13.03 -1.95
N LEU A 106 7.79 11.82 -1.49
CA LEU A 106 7.01 11.58 -0.29
C LEU A 106 7.87 11.31 0.95
N GLY A 107 9.07 10.73 0.76
CA GLY A 107 9.92 10.34 1.90
C GLY A 107 9.16 9.45 2.89
N ASP A 108 9.22 9.82 4.17
CA ASP A 108 8.55 9.10 5.27
C ASP A 108 7.00 9.08 5.18
N GLN A 109 6.41 9.89 4.29
CA GLN A 109 4.96 9.91 4.07
C GLN A 109 4.48 8.82 3.10
N MET A 110 5.39 8.08 2.46
CA MET A 110 5.05 7.16 1.39
C MET A 110 4.04 6.09 1.82
N GLY A 111 4.25 5.46 2.96
CA GLY A 111 3.32 4.45 3.49
C GLY A 111 1.93 5.01 3.80
N ASN A 112 1.88 6.20 4.40
CA ASN A 112 0.61 6.87 4.72
C ASN A 112 -0.17 7.23 3.46
N VAL A 113 0.51 7.80 2.46
CA VAL A 113 -0.11 8.19 1.19
C VAL A 113 -0.55 6.94 0.42
N ALA A 114 0.28 5.90 0.35
CA ALA A 114 -0.09 4.64 -0.30
C ALA A 114 -1.32 3.99 0.36
N THR A 115 -1.40 4.01 1.70
CA THR A 115 -2.56 3.48 2.44
C THR A 115 -3.84 4.24 2.13
N SER A 116 -3.76 5.56 1.90
CA SER A 116 -4.93 6.38 1.52
C SER A 116 -5.43 6.14 0.09
N LEU A 117 -4.74 5.30 -0.69
CA LEU A 117 -5.11 4.93 -2.05
C LEU A 117 -5.61 3.48 -2.17
N LEU A 118 -5.69 2.73 -1.06
CA LEU A 118 -5.97 1.28 -1.08
C LEU A 118 -7.35 0.93 -1.61
N VAL A 119 -8.36 1.67 -1.20
CA VAL A 119 -9.74 1.46 -1.67
C VAL A 119 -10.03 2.54 -2.70
N GLY A 120 -10.05 2.18 -3.97
CA GLY A 120 -10.28 3.12 -5.05
C GLY A 120 -10.87 2.44 -6.27
N GLY A 121 -11.30 3.25 -7.22
CA GLY A 121 -11.79 2.83 -8.53
C GLY A 121 -10.69 2.83 -9.60
N GLY A 122 -11.11 2.66 -10.84
CA GLY A 122 -10.25 2.77 -12.01
C GLY A 122 -9.72 4.20 -12.21
N THR A 123 -8.75 4.33 -13.11
CA THR A 123 -8.12 5.61 -13.42
C THR A 123 -8.91 6.43 -14.42
N GLU A 124 -8.90 7.75 -14.25
CA GLU A 124 -9.37 8.74 -15.22
C GLU A 124 -8.17 9.43 -15.90
N LYS A 125 -8.43 10.15 -16.99
CA LYS A 125 -7.40 10.89 -17.72
C LYS A 125 -7.64 12.39 -17.70
N THR A 126 -6.55 13.16 -17.60
CA THR A 126 -6.57 14.60 -17.84
C THR A 126 -6.55 14.91 -19.34
N PRO A 127 -6.82 16.16 -19.77
CA PRO A 127 -6.71 16.57 -21.18
C PRO A 127 -5.32 16.37 -21.78
N SER A 128 -4.26 16.48 -21.01
CA SER A 128 -2.87 16.24 -21.48
C SER A 128 -2.51 14.77 -21.60
N GLY A 129 -3.36 13.87 -21.07
CA GLY A 129 -3.17 12.43 -21.10
C GLY A 129 -2.51 11.83 -19.84
N ALA A 130 -2.24 12.64 -18.82
CA ALA A 130 -1.90 12.10 -17.51
C ALA A 130 -3.11 11.33 -16.96
N PHE A 131 -2.86 10.33 -16.13
CA PHE A 131 -3.94 9.60 -15.47
C PHE A 131 -3.94 9.82 -13.97
N TYR A 132 -5.11 9.74 -13.36
CA TYR A 132 -5.30 9.97 -11.93
C TYR A 132 -6.42 9.12 -11.38
N ALA A 133 -6.40 8.92 -10.07
CA ALA A 133 -7.52 8.40 -9.31
C ALA A 133 -7.46 8.91 -7.86
N SER A 134 -8.57 8.77 -7.15
CA SER A 134 -8.65 8.86 -5.71
C SER A 134 -8.88 7.50 -5.08
N GLY A 135 -8.56 7.41 -3.81
CA GLY A 135 -8.83 6.25 -2.99
C GLY A 135 -9.01 6.66 -1.53
N CYS A 136 -9.19 5.69 -0.67
CA CYS A 136 -9.30 5.93 0.77
C CYS A 136 -8.65 4.81 1.57
N VAL A 137 -8.43 5.06 2.84
CA VAL A 137 -8.06 4.03 3.81
C VAL A 137 -9.24 3.08 4.00
N PRO A 138 -9.03 1.75 4.02
CA PRO A 138 -10.09 0.79 4.31
C PRO A 138 -10.86 1.15 5.58
N HIS A 139 -12.18 1.18 5.50
CA HIS A 139 -13.11 1.55 6.57
C HIS A 139 -13.06 3.02 7.05
N ALA A 140 -12.34 3.90 6.33
CA ALA A 140 -12.20 5.32 6.69
C ALA A 140 -12.38 6.27 5.49
N CYS A 141 -13.15 5.86 4.50
CA CYS A 141 -13.47 6.71 3.35
C CYS A 141 -14.22 7.98 3.76
N GLY A 142 -13.88 9.10 3.14
CA GLY A 142 -14.47 10.42 3.42
C GLY A 142 -13.74 11.22 4.51
N GLY A 143 -12.68 10.69 5.13
CA GLY A 143 -11.92 11.38 6.17
C GLY A 143 -10.41 11.45 5.94
N SER A 144 -9.87 10.52 5.18
CA SER A 144 -8.44 10.43 4.88
C SER A 144 -8.21 9.96 3.45
N ASP A 145 -8.99 10.51 2.53
CA ASP A 145 -8.95 10.15 1.14
C ASP A 145 -7.64 10.61 0.50
N GLY A 146 -7.10 9.77 -0.36
CA GLY A 146 -5.89 10.03 -1.11
C GLY A 146 -6.17 10.32 -2.58
N PHE A 147 -5.26 11.04 -3.19
CA PHE A 147 -5.23 11.30 -4.63
C PHE A 147 -3.83 11.04 -5.16
N MET A 148 -3.77 10.43 -6.32
CA MET A 148 -2.54 10.27 -7.08
C MET A 148 -2.79 10.60 -8.54
N ALA A 149 -1.88 11.37 -9.15
CA ALA A 149 -1.83 11.55 -10.59
C ALA A 149 -0.42 11.24 -11.12
N VAL A 150 -0.37 10.62 -12.28
CA VAL A 150 0.87 10.20 -12.96
C VAL A 150 0.91 10.83 -14.35
N ASP A 151 1.86 11.73 -14.53
CA ASP A 151 2.17 12.34 -15.83
C ASP A 151 3.39 11.64 -16.43
N VAL A 152 3.11 10.60 -17.21
CA VAL A 152 4.16 9.79 -17.85
C VAL A 152 5.03 10.63 -18.80
N LYS A 153 4.42 11.56 -19.53
CA LYS A 153 5.10 12.39 -20.51
C LYS A 153 6.15 13.30 -19.88
N ASN A 154 5.82 13.89 -18.72
CA ASN A 154 6.70 14.80 -17.98
C ASN A 154 7.44 14.08 -16.84
N GLN A 155 7.23 12.76 -16.67
CA GLN A 155 7.82 11.94 -15.60
C GLN A 155 7.56 12.54 -14.21
N ALA A 156 6.34 13.03 -13.99
CA ALA A 156 5.94 13.74 -12.79
C ALA A 156 4.80 13.03 -12.06
N LEU A 157 4.82 13.12 -10.73
CA LEU A 157 3.82 12.58 -9.83
C LEU A 157 3.22 13.71 -8.99
N TYR A 158 1.94 13.58 -8.70
CA TYR A 158 1.19 14.50 -7.86
C TYR A 158 0.39 13.68 -6.86
N PHE A 159 0.58 13.96 -5.58
CA PHE A 159 -0.15 13.30 -4.50
C PHE A 159 -0.86 14.33 -3.64
N ALA A 160 -2.04 13.98 -3.19
CA ALA A 160 -2.73 14.73 -2.14
C ALA A 160 -3.37 13.77 -1.15
N GLN A 161 -3.50 14.20 0.09
CA GLN A 161 -4.19 13.48 1.15
C GLN A 161 -5.10 14.46 1.90
N GLN A 162 -6.37 14.09 1.99
CA GLN A 162 -7.35 14.86 2.76
C GLN A 162 -7.01 14.80 4.24
N THR A 163 -7.24 15.92 4.92
CA THR A 163 -7.01 16.09 6.36
C THR A 163 -8.17 16.85 6.96
N ASP A 164 -8.17 17.04 8.27
CA ASP A 164 -9.14 17.91 8.97
C ASP A 164 -9.03 19.41 8.58
N LYS A 165 -8.01 19.76 7.79
CA LYS A 165 -7.80 21.14 7.29
C LYS A 165 -8.58 21.35 5.99
N PRO A 166 -8.93 22.64 5.68
CA PRO A 166 -9.63 22.98 4.44
C PRO A 166 -8.82 22.62 3.17
N GLU A 167 -7.48 22.65 3.26
CA GLU A 167 -6.58 22.27 2.17
C GLU A 167 -5.94 20.90 2.48
N PRO A 168 -5.89 19.98 1.50
CA PRO A 168 -5.22 18.72 1.66
C PRO A 168 -3.70 18.91 1.76
N ASN A 169 -3.03 17.97 2.40
CA ASN A 169 -1.59 17.86 2.21
C ASN A 169 -1.33 17.49 0.74
N ALA A 170 -0.30 18.07 0.12
CA ALA A 170 0.01 17.85 -1.29
C ALA A 170 1.52 17.74 -1.55
N TRP A 171 1.89 16.85 -2.47
CA TRP A 171 3.26 16.60 -2.90
C TRP A 171 3.33 16.54 -4.45
N PRO A 172 4.10 17.46 -5.08
CA PRO A 172 4.69 18.68 -4.52
C PRO A 172 3.62 19.62 -3.94
N ALA A 173 4.01 20.77 -3.40
CA ALA A 173 3.04 21.72 -2.84
C ALA A 173 1.97 22.09 -3.88
N LEU A 174 0.71 22.17 -3.49
CA LEU A 174 -0.44 22.33 -4.39
C LEU A 174 -0.34 23.55 -5.32
N LYS A 175 0.30 24.62 -4.87
CA LYS A 175 0.56 25.84 -5.67
C LYS A 175 1.44 25.59 -6.91
N ASP A 176 2.27 24.54 -6.85
CA ASP A 176 3.22 24.17 -7.91
C ASP A 176 2.61 23.18 -8.92
N TRP A 177 1.34 22.79 -8.73
CA TRP A 177 0.66 21.87 -9.63
C TRP A 177 0.16 22.58 -10.89
N PRO A 178 0.21 21.90 -12.06
CA PRO A 178 -0.53 22.35 -13.25
C PRO A 178 -2.02 22.52 -12.96
N GLU A 179 -2.69 23.45 -13.64
CA GLU A 179 -4.13 23.72 -13.44
C GLU A 179 -4.97 22.46 -13.63
N GLU A 180 -4.70 21.68 -14.68
CA GLU A 180 -5.45 20.45 -14.93
C GLU A 180 -5.34 19.42 -13.80
N MET A 181 -4.20 19.36 -13.10
CA MET A 181 -4.03 18.47 -11.95
C MET A 181 -4.82 18.95 -10.72
N ARG A 182 -4.90 20.28 -10.53
CA ARG A 182 -5.75 20.87 -9.48
C ARG A 182 -7.23 20.62 -9.75
N GLU A 183 -7.67 20.72 -11.01
CA GLU A 183 -9.05 20.41 -11.40
C GLU A 183 -9.35 18.91 -11.26
N ALA A 184 -8.40 18.02 -11.62
CA ALA A 184 -8.53 16.58 -11.39
C ALA A 184 -8.68 16.26 -9.89
N LEU A 185 -7.88 16.88 -9.03
CA LEU A 185 -7.99 16.74 -7.58
C LEU A 185 -9.36 17.20 -7.05
N LYS A 186 -9.82 18.38 -7.46
CA LYS A 186 -11.15 18.88 -7.07
C LYS A 186 -12.24 17.91 -7.47
N LYS A 187 -12.20 17.42 -8.71
CA LYS A 187 -13.17 16.44 -9.21
C LYS A 187 -13.15 15.16 -8.39
N ALA A 188 -11.97 14.63 -8.10
CA ALA A 188 -11.78 13.38 -7.38
C ALA A 188 -12.33 13.45 -5.95
N PHE A 189 -12.09 14.55 -5.23
CA PHE A 189 -12.55 14.73 -3.85
C PHE A 189 -14.01 15.19 -3.71
N GLN A 190 -14.68 15.55 -4.82
CA GLN A 190 -16.10 15.88 -4.84
C GLN A 190 -17.00 14.68 -5.16
N GLN A 191 -16.46 13.59 -5.66
CA GLN A 191 -17.21 12.37 -5.95
C GLN A 191 -17.46 11.61 -4.63
N PRO A 192 -18.71 11.22 -4.31
CA PRO A 192 -18.97 10.31 -3.21
C PRO A 192 -18.33 8.95 -3.57
N GLN A 193 -17.53 8.46 -2.68
CA GLN A 193 -16.88 7.15 -2.79
C GLN A 193 -17.78 6.04 -2.24
#